data_f10633b03ef7fa7bc701c13b89f7effd
#
_entry.id   f10633b03ef7fa7bc701c13b89f7effd
#
_cell.length_a   1.000
_cell.length_b   1.000
_cell.length_c   1.000
_cell.angle_alpha   90.00
_cell.angle_beta   90.00
_cell.angle_gamma   90.00
#
_symmetry.space_group_name_H-M   'P 1'
#
loop_
_entity.id
_entity.type
_entity.pdbx_description
1 polymer ?
#
loop_
_entity_poly.entity_id
_entity_poly.type
_entity_poly.pdbx_seq_one_letter_code
_entity_poly.pdbx_strand_id
1 'polypeptide(L)'
;MANNQNAAVLSAPDAASAGQRGTREQAQEVLRELVGHPAAEFHDGQFEAIEALVDGGRRALVVQRTGWGKSAVYFVSSLLLRQRGAGPTLIVSPLLALMRDQVAAAARAGVRAVAINSANQLDWDTVREQLAADEVDV
;
A
#
# COMPACT_ATOMS: atom_id res chain seq x y z
N MET A 1 -13.48 -19.28 22.21
CA MET A 1 -13.35 -17.90 22.75
C MET A 1 -12.88 -17.01 21.63
N ALA A 2 -13.78 -16.28 21.02
CA ALA A 2 -13.47 -15.33 19.97
C ALA A 2 -12.92 -14.06 20.63
N ASN A 3 -11.63 -13.83 20.49
CA ASN A 3 -11.01 -12.58 20.91
C ASN A 3 -11.13 -11.58 19.75
N ASN A 4 -12.17 -10.77 19.81
CA ASN A 4 -12.44 -9.66 18.92
C ASN A 4 -11.40 -8.56 19.19
N GLN A 5 -10.28 -8.58 18.49
CA GLN A 5 -9.33 -7.48 18.52
C GLN A 5 -9.71 -6.48 17.42
N ASN A 6 -10.54 -5.52 17.81
CA ASN A 6 -10.88 -4.35 17.02
C ASN A 6 -9.62 -3.64 16.51
N ALA A 7 -9.49 -3.54 15.20
CA ALA A 7 -8.58 -2.57 14.61
C ALA A 7 -9.11 -1.17 14.97
N ALA A 8 -8.42 -0.46 15.84
CA ALA A 8 -8.75 0.92 16.13
C ALA A 8 -8.26 1.80 14.97
N VAL A 9 -9.13 2.02 13.98
CA VAL A 9 -8.97 3.10 13.02
C VAL A 9 -9.55 4.35 13.65
N LEU A 10 -8.72 5.26 14.09
CA LEU A 10 -9.16 6.55 14.60
C LEU A 10 -9.63 7.42 13.44
N SER A 11 -10.93 7.46 13.22
CA SER A 11 -11.61 8.30 12.22
C SER A 11 -12.18 9.57 12.86
N ALA A 12 -11.94 10.70 12.22
CA ALA A 12 -12.75 11.90 12.38
C ALA A 12 -13.88 11.91 11.32
N PRO A 13 -15.06 12.55 11.56
CA PRO A 13 -16.29 12.27 10.82
C PRO A 13 -16.40 12.98 9.45
N ASP A 14 -16.98 12.23 8.55
CA ASP A 14 -17.78 12.52 7.36
C ASP A 14 -17.50 13.66 6.40
N ALA A 15 -17.16 13.25 5.16
CA ALA A 15 -17.74 13.82 3.93
C ALA A 15 -17.57 12.83 2.76
N ALA A 16 -18.67 12.49 2.11
CA ALA A 16 -18.78 11.92 0.76
C ALA A 16 -19.10 10.44 0.60
N SER A 17 -20.40 10.15 0.56
CA SER A 17 -20.94 8.81 0.25
C SER A 17 -20.98 8.44 -1.25
N ALA A 18 -20.70 9.34 -2.16
CA ALA A 18 -20.77 9.10 -3.62
C ALA A 18 -19.45 8.61 -4.24
N GLY A 19 -18.29 8.96 -3.66
CA GLY A 19 -16.97 8.49 -4.10
C GLY A 19 -16.58 7.11 -3.56
N GLN A 20 -17.19 6.68 -2.48
CA GLN A 20 -16.81 5.48 -1.73
C GLN A 20 -17.00 4.16 -2.47
N ARG A 21 -18.05 4.03 -3.27
CA ARG A 21 -18.30 2.80 -4.05
C ARG A 21 -17.25 2.61 -5.14
N GLY A 22 -16.90 3.66 -5.84
CA GLY A 22 -15.88 3.61 -6.89
C GLY A 22 -14.49 3.26 -6.35
N THR A 23 -14.09 3.84 -5.21
CA THR A 23 -12.79 3.56 -4.59
C THR A 23 -12.70 2.13 -4.09
N ARG A 24 -13.76 1.60 -3.46
CA ARG A 24 -13.77 0.22 -2.97
C ARG A 24 -13.63 -0.79 -4.11
N GLU A 25 -14.34 -0.58 -5.20
CA GLU A 25 -14.25 -1.44 -6.39
C GLU A 25 -12.85 -1.41 -7.01
N GLN A 26 -12.28 -0.22 -7.18
CA GLN A 26 -10.91 -0.06 -7.68
C GLN A 26 -9.88 -0.70 -6.75
N ALA A 27 -10.01 -0.48 -5.44
CA ALA A 27 -9.13 -1.08 -4.44
C ALA A 27 -9.21 -2.61 -4.44
N GLN A 28 -10.42 -3.16 -4.62
CA GLN A 28 -10.65 -4.60 -4.69
C GLN A 28 -10.02 -5.22 -5.94
N GLU A 29 -10.09 -4.54 -7.07
CA GLU A 29 -9.44 -4.95 -8.32
C GLU A 29 -7.92 -4.96 -8.15
N VAL A 30 -7.34 -3.88 -7.65
CA VAL A 30 -5.91 -3.78 -7.37
C VAL A 30 -5.44 -4.85 -6.37
N LEU A 31 -6.23 -5.14 -5.32
CA LEU A 31 -5.90 -6.21 -4.38
C LEU A 31 -5.80 -7.57 -5.09
N ARG A 32 -6.78 -7.90 -5.94
CA ARG A 32 -6.82 -9.17 -6.68
C ARG A 32 -5.63 -9.34 -7.61
N GLU A 33 -5.24 -8.27 -8.29
CA GLU A 33 -4.03 -8.24 -9.12
C GLU A 33 -2.77 -8.42 -8.27
N LEU A 34 -2.67 -7.67 -7.17
CA LEU A 34 -1.51 -7.70 -6.28
C LEU A 34 -1.25 -9.08 -5.68
N VAL A 35 -2.30 -9.78 -5.26
CA VAL A 35 -2.16 -11.12 -4.67
C VAL A 35 -2.25 -12.27 -5.70
N GLY A 36 -2.62 -11.94 -6.95
CA GLY A 36 -2.76 -12.94 -8.02
C GLY A 36 -3.92 -13.91 -7.81
N HIS A 37 -4.97 -13.50 -7.09
CA HIS A 37 -6.11 -14.34 -6.76
C HIS A 37 -7.43 -13.62 -7.03
N PRO A 38 -8.26 -14.09 -8.00
CA PRO A 38 -9.46 -13.37 -8.45
C PRO A 38 -10.57 -13.29 -7.39
N ALA A 39 -10.53 -14.16 -6.39
CA ALA A 39 -11.48 -14.15 -5.27
C ALA A 39 -10.91 -13.53 -3.99
N ALA A 40 -9.76 -12.85 -4.06
CA ALA A 40 -9.20 -12.18 -2.90
C ALA A 40 -10.13 -11.05 -2.43
N GLU A 41 -10.30 -10.96 -1.12
CA GLU A 41 -11.09 -9.92 -0.46
C GLU A 41 -10.29 -9.29 0.67
N PHE A 42 -10.68 -8.07 1.03
CA PHE A 42 -10.07 -7.39 2.16
C PHE A 42 -10.43 -8.06 3.48
N HIS A 43 -9.46 -8.14 4.37
CA HIS A 43 -9.71 -8.42 5.78
C HIS A 43 -10.31 -7.19 6.47
N ASP A 44 -10.98 -7.42 7.58
CA ASP A 44 -11.57 -6.35 8.39
C ASP A 44 -10.52 -5.27 8.72
N GLY A 45 -10.86 -4.02 8.47
CA GLY A 45 -10.01 -2.86 8.71
C GLY A 45 -9.00 -2.51 7.59
N GLN A 46 -8.77 -3.39 6.61
CA GLN A 46 -7.85 -3.08 5.50
C GLN A 46 -8.40 -1.98 4.60
N PHE A 47 -9.64 -2.13 4.14
CA PHE A 47 -10.25 -1.14 3.27
C PHE A 47 -10.44 0.20 3.96
N GLU A 48 -10.84 0.22 5.21
CA GLU A 48 -11.01 1.44 6.01
C GLU A 48 -9.70 2.22 6.14
N ALA A 49 -8.57 1.52 6.29
CA ALA A 49 -7.25 2.16 6.29
C ALA A 49 -6.91 2.73 4.92
N ILE A 50 -7.18 1.99 3.83
CA ILE A 50 -6.96 2.45 2.45
C ILE A 50 -7.81 3.69 2.16
N GLU A 51 -9.10 3.66 2.48
CA GLU A 51 -10.01 4.78 2.29
C GLU A 51 -9.55 6.04 3.04
N ALA A 52 -9.11 5.88 4.28
CA ALA A 52 -8.59 6.99 5.07
C ALA A 52 -7.37 7.65 4.42
N LEU A 53 -6.50 6.87 3.79
CA LEU A 53 -5.32 7.36 3.10
C LEU A 53 -5.64 7.98 1.74
N VAL A 54 -6.45 7.28 0.93
CA VAL A 54 -6.66 7.60 -0.50
C VAL A 54 -7.73 8.67 -0.69
N ASP A 55 -8.87 8.52 -0.06
CA ASP A 55 -9.99 9.48 -0.17
C ASP A 55 -9.93 10.56 0.90
N GLY A 56 -9.57 10.17 2.12
CA GLY A 56 -9.53 11.09 3.24
C GLY A 56 -8.28 11.97 3.29
N GLY A 57 -7.21 11.60 2.59
CA GLY A 57 -5.90 12.27 2.70
C GLY A 57 -5.38 12.31 4.15
N ARG A 58 -5.80 11.34 4.97
CA ARG A 58 -5.56 11.29 6.41
C ARG A 58 -4.34 10.44 6.75
N ARG A 59 -3.92 10.51 7.98
CA ARG A 59 -2.94 9.60 8.57
C ARG A 59 -3.67 8.43 9.21
N ALA A 60 -3.17 7.21 9.00
CA ALA A 60 -3.72 6.00 9.59
C ALA A 60 -2.64 5.28 10.41
N LEU A 61 -3.01 4.86 11.62
CA LEU A 61 -2.20 3.95 12.42
C LEU A 61 -2.87 2.56 12.40
N VAL A 62 -2.18 1.59 11.80
CA VAL A 62 -2.66 0.22 11.69
C VAL A 62 -1.85 -0.66 12.64
N VAL A 63 -2.48 -1.11 13.71
CA VAL A 63 -1.89 -2.01 14.70
C VAL A 63 -2.50 -3.40 14.54
N GLN A 64 -1.76 -4.31 13.93
CA GLN A 64 -2.22 -5.65 13.63
C GLN A 64 -1.09 -6.68 13.77
N ARG A 65 -1.45 -7.92 14.02
CA ARG A 65 -0.51 -9.05 14.08
C ARG A 65 0.24 -9.24 12.77
N THR A 66 1.37 -9.92 12.82
CA THR A 66 2.09 -10.40 11.64
C THR A 66 1.19 -11.32 10.82
N GLY A 67 1.23 -11.19 9.49
CA GLY A 67 0.42 -12.01 8.58
C GLY A 67 -1.01 -11.51 8.33
N TRP A 68 -1.45 -10.42 8.98
CA TRP A 68 -2.77 -9.83 8.71
C TRP A 68 -2.89 -9.19 7.32
N GLY A 69 -1.78 -8.86 6.69
CA GLY A 69 -1.78 -8.24 5.36
C GLY A 69 -1.61 -6.73 5.38
N LYS A 70 -0.78 -6.19 6.29
CA LYS A 70 -0.43 -4.76 6.32
C LYS A 70 0.16 -4.27 4.99
N SER A 71 0.90 -5.12 4.29
CA SER A 71 1.47 -4.81 2.97
C SER A 71 0.41 -4.51 1.91
N ALA A 72 -0.73 -5.17 1.93
CA ALA A 72 -1.83 -4.88 1.03
C ALA A 72 -2.34 -3.43 1.23
N VAL A 73 -2.41 -2.93 2.46
CA VAL A 73 -2.86 -1.57 2.75
C VAL A 73 -1.97 -0.55 2.05
N TYR A 74 -0.65 -0.60 2.24
CA TYR A 74 0.20 0.42 1.64
C TYR A 74 0.42 0.22 0.12
N PHE A 75 0.48 -1.00 -0.40
CA PHE A 75 0.60 -1.21 -1.85
C PHE A 75 -0.67 -0.82 -2.60
N VAL A 76 -1.85 -1.22 -2.13
CA VAL A 76 -3.11 -0.83 -2.76
C VAL A 76 -3.29 0.68 -2.71
N SER A 77 -3.03 1.31 -1.55
CA SER A 77 -3.10 2.77 -1.43
C SER A 77 -2.13 3.48 -2.37
N SER A 78 -0.90 2.99 -2.49
CA SER A 78 0.11 3.54 -3.39
C SER A 78 -0.33 3.50 -4.85
N LEU A 79 -0.83 2.35 -5.30
CA LEU A 79 -1.28 2.19 -6.68
C LEU A 79 -2.51 3.04 -6.99
N LEU A 80 -3.48 3.13 -6.08
CA LEU A 80 -4.65 4.01 -6.27
C LEU A 80 -4.25 5.49 -6.33
N LEU A 81 -3.34 5.93 -5.47
CA LEU A 81 -2.83 7.29 -5.49
C LEU A 81 -2.05 7.59 -6.79
N ARG A 82 -1.24 6.63 -7.27
CA ARG A 82 -0.55 6.74 -8.56
C ARG A 82 -1.54 6.86 -9.73
N GLN A 83 -2.58 6.06 -9.76
CA GLN A 83 -3.65 6.15 -10.76
C GLN A 83 -4.36 7.51 -10.74
N ARG A 84 -4.37 8.19 -9.59
CA ARG A 84 -4.92 9.53 -9.40
C ARG A 84 -3.91 10.67 -9.65
N GLY A 85 -2.71 10.34 -10.13
CA GLY A 85 -1.68 11.31 -10.49
C GLY A 85 -0.74 11.71 -9.36
N ALA A 86 -0.76 11.00 -8.23
CA ALA A 86 0.22 11.23 -7.16
C ALA A 86 1.61 10.71 -7.55
N GLY A 87 2.64 11.24 -6.91
CA GLY A 87 4.00 10.74 -7.01
C GLY A 87 4.21 9.37 -6.36
N PRO A 88 5.44 8.83 -6.36
CA PRO A 88 5.74 7.55 -5.74
C PRO A 88 5.54 7.58 -4.23
N THR A 89 5.22 6.42 -3.65
CA THR A 89 5.09 6.25 -2.21
C THR A 89 6.44 5.91 -1.58
N LEU A 90 6.79 6.58 -0.51
CA LEU A 90 7.97 6.25 0.29
C LEU A 90 7.61 5.30 1.44
N ILE A 91 8.21 4.12 1.46
CA ILE A 91 8.09 3.15 2.54
C ILE A 91 9.40 3.08 3.32
N VAL A 92 9.34 3.36 4.62
CA VAL A 92 10.49 3.23 5.52
C VAL A 92 10.37 1.92 6.29
N SER A 93 11.34 1.02 6.12
CA SER A 93 11.40 -0.28 6.79
C SER A 93 12.73 -0.44 7.53
N PRO A 94 12.71 -0.89 8.80
CA PRO A 94 13.94 -1.09 9.57
C PRO A 94 14.67 -2.40 9.23
N LEU A 95 14.06 -3.30 8.44
CA LEU A 95 14.58 -4.65 8.18
C LEU A 95 14.87 -4.85 6.69
N LEU A 96 16.15 -4.96 6.34
CA LEU A 96 16.61 -5.15 4.96
C LEU A 96 16.05 -6.42 4.29
N ALA A 97 15.92 -7.51 5.06
CA ALA A 97 15.35 -8.76 4.53
C ALA A 97 13.90 -8.58 4.10
N LEU A 98 13.07 -7.90 4.90
CA LEU A 98 11.69 -7.59 4.55
C LEU A 98 11.60 -6.67 3.33
N MET A 99 12.51 -5.71 3.17
CA MET A 99 12.53 -4.82 2.02
C MET A 99 12.73 -5.61 0.71
N ARG A 100 13.65 -6.57 0.70
CA ARG A 100 13.90 -7.42 -0.47
C ARG A 100 12.66 -8.23 -0.87
N ASP A 101 12.02 -8.85 0.11
CA ASP A 101 10.83 -9.65 -0.11
C ASP A 101 9.66 -8.78 -0.61
N GLN A 102 9.52 -7.57 -0.08
CA GLN A 102 8.50 -6.61 -0.48
C GLN A 102 8.71 -6.11 -1.91
N VAL A 103 9.94 -5.74 -2.28
CA VAL A 103 10.28 -5.34 -3.65
C VAL A 103 10.03 -6.48 -4.63
N ALA A 104 10.42 -7.71 -4.28
CA ALA A 104 10.18 -8.88 -5.12
C ALA A 104 8.69 -9.20 -5.27
N ALA A 105 7.90 -9.06 -4.20
CA ALA A 105 6.45 -9.24 -4.24
C ALA A 105 5.78 -8.16 -5.10
N ALA A 106 6.18 -6.91 -4.94
CA ALA A 106 5.71 -5.78 -5.73
C ALA A 106 5.99 -5.99 -7.23
N ALA A 107 7.19 -6.41 -7.58
CA ALA A 107 7.58 -6.69 -8.97
C ALA A 107 6.72 -7.79 -9.60
N ARG A 108 6.42 -8.87 -8.87
CA ARG A 108 5.51 -9.94 -9.34
C ARG A 108 4.10 -9.42 -9.61
N ALA A 109 3.66 -8.41 -8.88
CA ALA A 109 2.35 -7.76 -9.04
C ALA A 109 2.37 -6.59 -10.05
N GLY A 110 3.48 -6.38 -10.77
CA GLY A 110 3.61 -5.30 -11.75
C GLY A 110 3.83 -3.91 -11.15
N VAL A 111 4.14 -3.82 -9.86
CA VAL A 111 4.47 -2.56 -9.17
C VAL A 111 5.94 -2.25 -9.37
N ARG A 112 6.25 -1.05 -9.84
CA ARG A 112 7.62 -0.57 -10.02
C ARG A 112 8.20 -0.12 -8.67
N ALA A 113 8.77 -1.05 -7.93
CA ALA A 113 9.34 -0.80 -6.62
C ALA A 113 10.87 -0.83 -6.67
N VAL A 114 11.50 0.11 -5.99
CA VAL A 114 12.95 0.20 -5.82
C VAL A 114 13.29 0.32 -4.33
N ALA A 115 14.51 0.06 -3.96
CA ALA A 115 14.98 0.20 -2.59
C ALA A 115 16.30 0.96 -2.53
N ILE A 116 16.43 1.81 -1.52
CA ILE A 116 17.68 2.49 -1.15
C ILE A 116 18.05 2.06 0.27
N ASN A 117 19.22 1.43 0.41
CA ASN A 117 19.74 0.98 1.68
C ASN A 117 21.28 0.89 1.64
N SER A 118 21.90 0.58 2.77
CA SER A 118 23.35 0.49 2.87
C SER A 118 23.98 -0.64 2.04
N ALA A 119 23.22 -1.64 1.65
CA ALA A 119 23.71 -2.80 0.90
C ALA A 119 23.71 -2.57 -0.62
N ASN A 120 23.01 -1.55 -1.14
CA ASN A 120 22.91 -1.26 -2.58
C ASN A 120 23.37 0.16 -2.96
N GLN A 121 24.38 0.68 -2.29
CA GLN A 121 24.86 2.06 -2.53
C GLN A 121 25.27 2.33 -3.97
N LEU A 122 25.73 1.32 -4.69
CA LEU A 122 26.11 1.44 -6.10
C LEU A 122 24.92 1.72 -7.04
N ASP A 123 23.71 1.38 -6.60
CA ASP A 123 22.50 1.54 -7.40
C ASP A 123 21.77 2.88 -7.11
N TRP A 124 22.22 3.65 -6.14
CA TRP A 124 21.51 4.85 -5.67
C TRP A 124 21.34 5.90 -6.78
N ASP A 125 22.32 6.10 -7.62
CA ASP A 125 22.22 7.08 -8.70
C ASP A 125 21.22 6.61 -9.76
N THR A 126 21.21 5.32 -10.11
CA THR A 126 20.20 4.73 -10.99
C THR A 126 18.80 4.89 -10.43
N VAL A 127 18.61 4.64 -9.14
CA VAL A 127 17.29 4.82 -8.47
C VAL A 127 16.86 6.29 -8.51
N ARG A 128 17.79 7.24 -8.31
CA ARG A 128 17.49 8.68 -8.41
C ARG A 128 17.05 9.07 -9.82
N GLU A 129 17.72 8.54 -10.84
CA GLU A 129 17.35 8.78 -12.24
C GLU A 129 15.96 8.23 -12.56
N GLN A 130 15.65 7.01 -12.10
CA GLN A 130 14.32 6.41 -12.25
C GLN A 130 13.23 7.21 -11.53
N LEU A 131 13.51 7.74 -10.33
CA LEU A 131 12.58 8.62 -9.60
C LEU A 131 12.36 9.94 -10.35
N ALA A 132 13.43 10.55 -10.88
CA ALA A 132 13.35 11.77 -11.67
C ALA A 132 12.58 11.58 -12.99
N ALA A 133 12.64 10.38 -13.57
CA ALA A 133 11.89 10.01 -14.78
C ALA A 133 10.45 9.53 -14.51
N ASP A 134 9.99 9.54 -13.25
CA ASP A 134 8.67 9.04 -12.82
C ASP A 134 8.43 7.55 -13.16
N GLU A 135 9.48 6.75 -13.12
CA GLU A 135 9.46 5.31 -13.42
C GLU A 135 9.25 4.43 -12.20
N VAL A 136 9.00 5.01 -11.03
CA VAL A 136 8.87 4.32 -9.74
C VAL A 136 7.51 4.58 -9.12
N ASP A 137 6.89 3.52 -8.58
CA ASP A 137 5.62 3.61 -7.85
C ASP A 137 5.83 3.59 -6.33
N VAL A 138 6.85 2.85 -5.85
CA VAL A 138 7.19 2.68 -4.43
C VAL A 138 8.70 2.61 -4.23
#